data_bd1018d78d48c77bd59ef716100d34e6
#
_entry.id   bd1018d78d48c77bd59ef716100d34e6
#
_cell.length_a   1.000
_cell.length_b   1.000
_cell.length_c   1.000
_cell.angle_alpha   90.00
_cell.angle_beta   90.00
_cell.angle_gamma   90.00
#
_symmetry.space_group_name_H-M   'P 1'
#
loop_
_entity.id
_entity.type
_entity.pdbx_description
1 polymer ?
#
loop_
_entity_poly.entity_id
_entity_poly.type
_entity_poly.pdbx_seq_one_letter_code
_entity_poly.pdbx_strand_id
1 'polypeptide(L)'
;MRLIDRIRAKARSSIKRIVLPEGDEPRTIKAAETVRAEGLAEPILLAPESIAADAPRRERYAEALYELRKAKGLTEEAAAKLVSDPMYFGMMMVKLGDADGLVSGAVHSTGDMLRPALQIIKTAPGMKLVSSSFLMECPNRGIGEDGLLVYADCVVNPNPNAEELANITVATADTARRLCGIAEPRVAMLSFSTKGSANHALVDKVREATEIAHSLAPDLLLDGELQFDAALVPEVAAQKAMGSPVAGRANVLVFPDLQSGNIGYKITQRLGGASCFAVLQGLAKPCNDLSRGCSADDIVNTVAATAVQGVHL
;
A
#
# COMPACT_ATOMS: atom_id res chain seq x y z
N MET A 1 12.41 18.50 -4.80
CA MET A 1 12.75 17.14 -5.29
C MET A 1 11.48 16.32 -5.23
N ARG A 2 11.10 15.65 -6.32
CA ARG A 2 9.87 14.82 -6.38
C ARG A 2 9.94 13.71 -5.34
N LEU A 3 8.76 13.25 -4.88
CA LEU A 3 8.68 12.14 -3.91
C LEU A 3 9.42 10.90 -4.40
N ILE A 4 9.22 10.54 -5.67
CA ILE A 4 9.84 9.33 -6.24
C ILE A 4 11.36 9.42 -6.26
N ASP A 5 11.93 10.60 -6.49
CA ASP A 5 13.39 10.80 -6.48
C ASP A 5 13.95 10.60 -5.06
N ARG A 6 13.20 11.03 -4.01
CA ARG A 6 13.53 10.78 -2.59
C ARG A 6 13.46 9.29 -2.25
N ILE A 7 12.44 8.58 -2.74
CA ILE A 7 12.27 7.14 -2.52
C ILE A 7 13.41 6.37 -3.20
N ARG A 8 13.73 6.69 -4.46
CA ARG A 8 14.87 6.06 -5.17
C ARG A 8 16.20 6.33 -4.45
N ALA A 9 16.42 7.54 -3.97
CA ALA A 9 17.63 7.87 -3.19
C ALA A 9 17.70 7.05 -1.88
N LYS A 10 16.58 6.89 -1.18
CA LYS A 10 16.50 6.09 0.05
C LYS A 10 16.69 4.59 -0.23
N ALA A 11 16.15 4.07 -1.32
CA ALA A 11 16.33 2.68 -1.73
C ALA A 11 17.82 2.34 -1.95
N ARG A 12 18.58 3.25 -2.59
CA ARG A 12 20.04 3.08 -2.78
C ARG A 12 20.85 2.98 -1.48
N SER A 13 20.34 3.52 -0.38
CA SER A 13 21.06 3.49 0.90
C SER A 13 21.00 2.15 1.62
N SER A 14 20.09 1.25 1.23
CA SER A 14 19.91 -0.07 1.84
C SER A 14 19.35 -1.04 0.81
N ILE A 15 20.24 -1.66 0.03
CA ILE A 15 19.87 -2.59 -1.05
C ILE A 15 19.09 -3.78 -0.48
N LYS A 16 17.91 -4.00 -1.04
CA LYS A 16 17.00 -5.09 -0.70
C LYS A 16 16.82 -6.04 -1.88
N ARG A 17 16.58 -7.31 -1.59
CA ARG A 17 16.29 -8.36 -2.57
C ARG A 17 14.79 -8.34 -2.84
N ILE A 18 14.39 -7.96 -4.03
CA ILE A 18 12.97 -7.82 -4.40
C ILE A 18 12.61 -8.83 -5.47
N VAL A 19 11.67 -9.71 -5.15
CA VAL A 19 11.17 -10.73 -6.08
C VAL A 19 10.22 -10.11 -7.10
N LEU A 20 10.42 -10.51 -8.36
CA LEU A 20 9.58 -10.20 -9.50
C LEU A 20 9.08 -11.54 -10.10
N PRO A 21 7.89 -12.02 -9.70
CA PRO A 21 7.41 -13.35 -10.08
C PRO A 21 6.92 -13.45 -11.54
N GLU A 22 6.87 -12.33 -12.24
CA GLU A 22 6.55 -12.21 -13.67
C GLU A 22 7.84 -11.99 -14.48
N GLY A 23 8.83 -12.86 -14.26
CA GLY A 23 10.20 -12.69 -14.74
C GLY A 23 10.42 -12.90 -16.24
N ASP A 24 9.44 -13.39 -16.96
CA ASP A 24 9.38 -13.54 -18.41
C ASP A 24 8.65 -12.39 -19.13
N GLU A 25 8.00 -11.48 -18.37
CA GLU A 25 7.29 -10.34 -18.92
C GLU A 25 8.27 -9.23 -19.33
N PRO A 26 8.21 -8.73 -20.61
CA PRO A 26 9.20 -7.79 -21.13
C PRO A 26 9.40 -6.49 -20.33
N ARG A 27 8.30 -5.92 -19.77
CA ARG A 27 8.38 -4.70 -18.94
C ARG A 27 9.09 -4.98 -17.62
N THR A 28 8.87 -6.17 -17.06
CA THR A 28 9.49 -6.62 -15.81
C THR A 28 10.99 -6.86 -16.01
N ILE A 29 11.38 -7.47 -17.13
CA ILE A 29 12.80 -7.66 -17.49
C ILE A 29 13.50 -6.31 -17.63
N LYS A 30 12.92 -5.39 -18.41
CA LYS A 30 13.45 -4.04 -18.60
C LYS A 30 13.55 -3.26 -17.28
N ALA A 31 12.53 -3.39 -16.42
CA ALA A 31 12.55 -2.76 -15.11
C ALA A 31 13.67 -3.32 -14.21
N ALA A 32 13.87 -4.63 -14.21
CA ALA A 32 14.94 -5.27 -13.45
C ALA A 32 16.34 -4.81 -13.88
N GLU A 33 16.56 -4.64 -15.18
CA GLU A 33 17.80 -4.06 -15.72
C GLU A 33 18.03 -2.62 -15.18
N THR A 34 16.99 -1.78 -15.25
CA THR A 34 17.04 -0.41 -14.73
C THR A 34 17.28 -0.37 -13.23
N VAL A 35 16.59 -1.21 -12.46
CA VAL A 35 16.76 -1.33 -10.99
C VAL A 35 18.21 -1.67 -10.63
N ARG A 36 18.82 -2.62 -11.33
CA ARG A 36 20.25 -2.96 -11.13
C ARG A 36 21.18 -1.82 -11.52
N ALA A 37 20.96 -1.26 -12.70
CA ALA A 37 21.81 -0.16 -13.22
C ALA A 37 21.79 1.08 -12.32
N GLU A 38 20.61 1.40 -11.73
CA GLU A 38 20.47 2.52 -10.82
C GLU A 38 20.81 2.18 -9.35
N GLY A 39 21.10 0.91 -9.03
CA GLY A 39 21.43 0.46 -7.68
C GLY A 39 20.26 0.63 -6.68
N LEU A 40 19.01 0.41 -7.12
CA LEU A 40 17.83 0.60 -6.29
C LEU A 40 17.49 -0.61 -5.42
N ALA A 41 17.74 -1.81 -5.93
CA ALA A 41 17.51 -3.09 -5.29
C ALA A 41 18.28 -4.19 -6.02
N GLU A 42 18.30 -5.40 -5.45
CA GLU A 42 18.67 -6.63 -6.13
C GLU A 42 17.38 -7.33 -6.62
N PRO A 43 16.99 -7.20 -7.89
CA PRO A 43 15.78 -7.82 -8.41
C PRO A 43 16.01 -9.30 -8.69
N ILE A 44 15.11 -10.15 -8.19
CA ILE A 44 15.07 -11.59 -8.39
C ILE A 44 13.92 -11.91 -9.36
N LEU A 45 14.27 -12.16 -10.61
CA LEU A 45 13.31 -12.57 -11.64
C LEU A 45 12.99 -14.06 -11.47
N LEU A 46 11.71 -14.41 -11.37
CA LEU A 46 11.25 -15.80 -11.34
C LEU A 46 10.48 -16.10 -12.63
N ALA A 47 10.82 -17.26 -13.21
CA ALA A 47 10.08 -17.86 -14.30
C ALA A 47 9.86 -19.35 -13.99
N PRO A 48 8.87 -20.04 -14.58
CA PRO A 48 8.58 -21.44 -14.30
C PRO A 48 9.81 -22.34 -14.47
N GLU A 49 10.64 -22.09 -15.47
CA GLU A 49 11.85 -22.88 -15.76
C GLU A 49 12.91 -22.71 -14.67
N SER A 50 13.09 -21.51 -14.15
CA SER A 50 14.05 -21.24 -13.07
C SER A 50 13.64 -21.92 -11.77
N ILE A 51 12.32 -21.94 -11.49
CA ILE A 51 11.76 -22.64 -10.32
C ILE A 51 11.87 -24.14 -10.49
N ALA A 52 11.59 -24.68 -11.69
CA ALA A 52 11.71 -26.11 -11.97
C ALA A 52 13.15 -26.62 -11.75
N ALA A 53 14.14 -25.80 -12.05
CA ALA A 53 15.56 -26.11 -11.85
C ALA A 53 16.02 -26.05 -10.39
N ASP A 54 15.28 -25.37 -9.50
CA ASP A 54 15.65 -25.19 -8.08
C ASP A 54 14.91 -26.20 -7.17
N ALA A 55 15.18 -27.48 -7.36
CA ALA A 55 14.55 -28.54 -6.56
C ALA A 55 14.73 -28.36 -5.04
N PRO A 56 15.92 -28.01 -4.51
CA PRO A 56 16.11 -27.86 -3.06
C PRO A 56 15.21 -26.77 -2.43
N ARG A 57 15.07 -25.61 -3.10
CA ARG A 57 14.15 -24.57 -2.60
C ARG A 57 12.69 -24.97 -2.75
N ARG A 58 12.33 -25.65 -3.84
CA ARG A 58 10.94 -26.14 -4.02
C ARG A 58 10.53 -27.09 -2.90
N GLU A 59 11.36 -28.06 -2.55
CA GLU A 59 11.10 -28.99 -1.45
C GLU A 59 10.95 -28.25 -0.11
N ARG A 60 11.91 -27.42 0.23
CA ARG A 60 11.88 -26.61 1.46
C ARG A 60 10.63 -25.71 1.56
N TYR A 61 10.26 -25.08 0.44
CA TYR A 61 9.10 -24.18 0.41
C TYR A 61 7.78 -24.94 0.43
N ALA A 62 7.70 -26.11 -0.19
CA ALA A 62 6.53 -26.98 -0.14
C ALA A 62 6.25 -27.46 1.29
N GLU A 63 7.29 -27.95 1.97
CA GLU A 63 7.20 -28.36 3.38
C GLU A 63 6.76 -27.19 4.28
N ALA A 64 7.41 -26.03 4.15
CA ALA A 64 7.08 -24.85 4.95
C ALA A 64 5.65 -24.31 4.67
N LEU A 65 5.20 -24.35 3.41
CA LEU A 65 3.85 -23.96 3.04
C LEU A 65 2.80 -24.94 3.60
N TYR A 66 3.09 -26.23 3.53
CA TYR A 66 2.25 -27.26 4.12
C TYR A 66 2.11 -27.02 5.63
N GLU A 67 3.21 -26.90 6.36
CA GLU A 67 3.19 -26.64 7.81
C GLU A 67 2.40 -25.35 8.15
N LEU A 68 2.54 -24.31 7.36
CA LEU A 68 1.83 -23.04 7.55
C LEU A 68 0.32 -23.19 7.34
N ARG A 69 -0.13 -24.11 6.50
CA ARG A 69 -1.50 -24.19 6.00
C ARG A 69 -2.22 -25.52 6.24
N LYS A 70 -1.58 -26.55 6.79
CA LYS A 70 -2.19 -27.87 7.05
C LYS A 70 -3.45 -27.79 7.91
N ALA A 71 -3.47 -26.91 8.91
CA ALA A 71 -4.67 -26.64 9.75
C ALA A 71 -5.85 -26.01 8.97
N LYS A 72 -5.61 -25.54 7.75
CA LYS A 72 -6.63 -25.01 6.82
C LYS A 72 -6.93 -25.98 5.68
N GLY A 73 -6.49 -27.25 5.81
CA GLY A 73 -6.80 -28.32 4.87
C GLY A 73 -5.86 -28.44 3.67
N LEU A 74 -4.70 -27.76 3.66
CA LEU A 74 -3.71 -27.92 2.61
C LEU A 74 -3.04 -29.29 2.76
N THR A 75 -2.92 -30.07 1.65
CA THR A 75 -2.17 -31.32 1.60
C THR A 75 -0.73 -31.08 1.13
N GLU A 76 0.17 -32.02 1.40
CA GLU A 76 1.57 -31.94 0.94
C GLU A 76 1.66 -31.85 -0.59
N GLU A 77 0.86 -32.66 -1.30
CA GLU A 77 0.81 -32.64 -2.77
C GLU A 77 0.33 -31.29 -3.31
N ALA A 78 -0.70 -30.69 -2.67
CA ALA A 78 -1.20 -29.37 -3.05
C ALA A 78 -0.17 -28.28 -2.76
N ALA A 79 0.58 -28.37 -1.64
CA ALA A 79 1.65 -27.44 -1.32
C ALA A 79 2.79 -27.53 -2.36
N ALA A 80 3.23 -28.75 -2.73
CA ALA A 80 4.24 -28.96 -3.75
C ALA A 80 3.81 -28.41 -5.12
N LYS A 81 2.53 -28.53 -5.47
CA LYS A 81 1.97 -27.95 -6.70
C LYS A 81 1.96 -26.41 -6.64
N LEU A 82 1.52 -25.83 -5.52
CA LEU A 82 1.45 -24.37 -5.36
C LEU A 82 2.82 -23.70 -5.46
N VAL A 83 3.86 -24.27 -4.86
CA VAL A 83 5.21 -23.69 -4.93
C VAL A 83 5.87 -23.81 -6.29
N SER A 84 5.27 -24.51 -7.25
CA SER A 84 5.70 -24.48 -8.64
C SER A 84 5.23 -23.23 -9.39
N ASP A 85 4.29 -22.49 -8.81
CA ASP A 85 3.82 -21.19 -9.29
C ASP A 85 4.76 -20.07 -8.83
N PRO A 86 5.23 -19.18 -9.74
CA PRO A 86 6.18 -18.11 -9.39
C PRO A 86 5.70 -17.17 -8.29
N MET A 87 4.38 -16.91 -8.19
CA MET A 87 3.82 -16.06 -7.15
C MET A 87 3.93 -16.71 -5.78
N TYR A 88 3.53 -17.98 -5.64
CA TYR A 88 3.66 -18.73 -4.40
C TYR A 88 5.11 -18.95 -4.00
N PHE A 89 5.97 -19.29 -4.97
CA PHE A 89 7.40 -19.45 -4.73
C PHE A 89 8.02 -18.15 -4.21
N GLY A 90 7.74 -17.02 -4.88
CA GLY A 90 8.21 -15.70 -4.47
C GLY A 90 7.71 -15.28 -3.09
N MET A 91 6.44 -15.54 -2.77
CA MET A 91 5.89 -15.29 -1.43
C MET A 91 6.60 -16.13 -0.35
N MET A 92 6.95 -17.38 -0.66
CA MET A 92 7.72 -18.23 0.26
C MET A 92 9.16 -17.74 0.43
N MET A 93 9.81 -17.20 -0.64
CA MET A 93 11.11 -16.53 -0.52
C MET A 93 11.05 -15.39 0.49
N VAL A 94 10.04 -14.52 0.36
CA VAL A 94 9.85 -13.38 1.28
C VAL A 94 9.55 -13.88 2.69
N LYS A 95 8.68 -14.88 2.84
CA LYS A 95 8.29 -15.45 4.14
C LYS A 95 9.49 -16.00 4.91
N LEU A 96 10.35 -16.73 4.24
CA LEU A 96 11.50 -17.42 4.84
C LEU A 96 12.77 -16.55 4.91
N GLY A 97 12.72 -15.30 4.40
CA GLY A 97 13.85 -14.38 4.46
C GLY A 97 14.89 -14.55 3.35
N ASP A 98 14.59 -15.33 2.31
CA ASP A 98 15.43 -15.43 1.12
C ASP A 98 15.29 -14.22 0.20
N ALA A 99 14.24 -13.41 0.42
CA ALA A 99 14.02 -12.10 -0.18
C ALA A 99 13.40 -11.13 0.85
N ASP A 100 13.49 -9.83 0.57
CA ASP A 100 13.06 -8.78 1.49
C ASP A 100 11.69 -8.20 1.10
N GLY A 101 11.23 -8.42 -0.13
CA GLY A 101 9.93 -7.99 -0.63
C GLY A 101 9.58 -8.57 -1.99
N LEU A 102 8.37 -8.28 -2.45
CA LEU A 102 7.86 -8.77 -3.74
C LEU A 102 7.05 -7.66 -4.45
N VAL A 103 7.18 -7.59 -5.78
CA VAL A 103 6.37 -6.72 -6.65
C VAL A 103 5.82 -7.55 -7.80
N SER A 104 4.51 -7.49 -8.02
CA SER A 104 3.80 -8.19 -9.09
C SER A 104 2.58 -7.39 -9.56
N GLY A 105 1.90 -7.86 -10.61
CA GLY A 105 0.65 -7.29 -11.13
C GLY A 105 0.73 -6.79 -12.57
N ALA A 106 1.90 -6.89 -13.21
CA ALA A 106 2.02 -6.55 -14.63
C ALA A 106 1.17 -7.49 -15.53
N VAL A 107 0.98 -8.73 -15.07
CA VAL A 107 0.16 -9.77 -15.76
C VAL A 107 -0.96 -10.27 -14.86
N HIS A 108 -0.67 -10.56 -13.60
CA HIS A 108 -1.63 -11.09 -12.63
C HIS A 108 -2.65 -10.03 -12.18
N SER A 109 -3.82 -10.48 -11.75
CA SER A 109 -4.79 -9.62 -11.09
C SER A 109 -4.39 -9.33 -9.63
N THR A 110 -4.90 -8.23 -9.07
CA THR A 110 -4.75 -7.91 -7.63
C THR A 110 -5.17 -9.08 -6.73
N GLY A 111 -6.23 -9.82 -7.11
CA GLY A 111 -6.70 -10.99 -6.36
C GLY A 111 -5.71 -12.16 -6.37
N ASP A 112 -5.01 -12.37 -7.49
CA ASP A 112 -4.03 -13.44 -7.63
C ASP A 112 -2.78 -13.16 -6.79
N MET A 113 -2.42 -11.90 -6.61
CA MET A 113 -1.33 -11.47 -5.75
C MET A 113 -1.74 -11.43 -4.27
N LEU A 114 -2.90 -10.84 -3.94
CA LEU A 114 -3.33 -10.70 -2.54
C LEU A 114 -3.64 -12.03 -1.87
N ARG A 115 -4.18 -13.01 -2.60
CA ARG A 115 -4.50 -14.32 -2.03
C ARG A 115 -3.27 -15.02 -1.44
N PRO A 116 -2.16 -15.26 -2.15
CA PRO A 116 -0.95 -15.83 -1.55
C PRO A 116 -0.31 -14.91 -0.52
N ALA A 117 -0.36 -13.57 -0.69
CA ALA A 117 0.15 -12.64 0.31
C ALA A 117 -0.58 -12.80 1.66
N LEU A 118 -1.91 -12.85 1.67
CA LEU A 118 -2.70 -13.08 2.89
C LEU A 118 -2.54 -14.48 3.46
N GLN A 119 -2.34 -15.49 2.61
CA GLN A 119 -2.16 -16.87 3.05
C GLN A 119 -0.80 -17.12 3.70
N ILE A 120 0.27 -16.49 3.20
CA ILE A 120 1.67 -16.77 3.52
C ILE A 120 2.28 -15.67 4.36
N ILE A 121 2.24 -14.42 3.89
CA ILE A 121 2.84 -13.27 4.56
C ILE A 121 1.99 -12.86 5.77
N LYS A 122 0.67 -12.80 5.59
CA LYS A 122 -0.33 -12.34 6.55
C LYS A 122 -0.21 -10.83 6.86
N THR A 123 -1.10 -10.35 7.73
CA THR A 123 -1.02 -8.97 8.23
C THR A 123 0.11 -8.81 9.24
N ALA A 124 0.64 -7.60 9.35
CA ALA A 124 1.60 -7.23 10.38
C ALA A 124 0.96 -7.33 11.78
N PRO A 125 1.75 -7.56 12.84
CA PRO A 125 1.24 -7.55 14.21
C PRO A 125 0.45 -6.27 14.50
N GLY A 126 -0.74 -6.42 15.05
CA GLY A 126 -1.65 -5.29 15.34
C GLY A 126 -2.49 -4.80 14.16
N MET A 127 -2.20 -5.24 12.92
CA MET A 127 -2.99 -4.90 11.74
C MET A 127 -4.07 -5.94 11.48
N LYS A 128 -5.33 -5.49 11.30
CA LYS A 128 -6.47 -6.40 11.06
C LYS A 128 -6.69 -6.71 9.59
N LEU A 129 -6.23 -5.83 8.69
CA LEU A 129 -6.44 -5.96 7.25
C LEU A 129 -5.29 -5.37 6.45
N VAL A 130 -5.28 -5.70 5.16
CA VAL A 130 -4.42 -5.08 4.14
C VAL A 130 -5.22 -4.00 3.44
N SER A 131 -4.60 -2.87 3.17
CA SER A 131 -5.18 -1.77 2.40
C SER A 131 -4.15 -1.18 1.42
N SER A 132 -4.56 -0.17 0.67
CA SER A 132 -3.67 0.54 -0.24
C SER A 132 -3.48 1.99 0.19
N SER A 133 -2.31 2.54 -0.08
CA SER A 133 -2.05 3.99 -0.04
C SER A 133 -1.62 4.48 -1.41
N PHE A 134 -2.27 5.55 -1.88
CA PHE A 134 -1.91 6.28 -3.09
C PHE A 134 -1.16 7.55 -2.71
N LEU A 135 0.07 7.65 -3.17
CA LEU A 135 0.94 8.79 -2.93
C LEU A 135 0.74 9.75 -4.09
N MET A 136 0.04 10.85 -3.81
CA MET A 136 -0.41 11.84 -4.79
C MET A 136 0.49 13.07 -4.74
N GLU A 137 1.24 13.33 -5.79
CA GLU A 137 2.06 14.54 -5.92
C GLU A 137 1.34 15.53 -6.84
N CYS A 138 0.68 16.52 -6.23
CA CYS A 138 -0.17 17.50 -6.90
C CYS A 138 0.64 18.71 -7.39
N PRO A 139 0.27 19.31 -8.54
CA PRO A 139 0.88 20.57 -9.02
C PRO A 139 0.67 21.73 -8.04
N ASN A 140 -0.48 21.78 -7.37
CA ASN A 140 -0.75 22.79 -6.35
C ASN A 140 0.04 22.52 -5.07
N ARG A 141 1.08 23.30 -4.85
CA ARG A 141 1.96 23.21 -3.68
C ARG A 141 1.37 23.78 -2.40
N GLY A 142 0.25 24.48 -2.47
CA GLY A 142 -0.44 25.06 -1.32
C GLY A 142 -1.29 24.08 -0.51
N ILE A 143 -1.40 22.81 -0.95
CA ILE A 143 -2.17 21.75 -0.27
C ILE A 143 -1.29 20.65 0.27
N GLY A 144 -1.75 19.96 1.31
CA GLY A 144 -1.04 18.80 1.89
C GLY A 144 0.32 19.17 2.44
N GLU A 145 1.34 18.37 2.11
CA GLU A 145 2.74 18.61 2.46
C GLU A 145 3.49 19.04 1.20
N ASP A 146 3.50 20.33 0.89
CA ASP A 146 4.08 20.88 -0.34
C ASP A 146 3.55 20.16 -1.61
N GLY A 147 2.23 20.02 -1.73
CA GLY A 147 1.55 19.33 -2.83
C GLY A 147 1.47 17.81 -2.68
N LEU A 148 2.09 17.23 -1.65
CA LEU A 148 2.01 15.80 -1.40
C LEU A 148 0.81 15.47 -0.52
N LEU A 149 -0.03 14.56 -1.00
CA LEU A 149 -1.16 13.99 -0.30
C LEU A 149 -1.08 12.46 -0.31
N VAL A 150 -1.57 11.82 0.75
CA VAL A 150 -1.71 10.36 0.81
C VAL A 150 -3.18 10.01 0.90
N TYR A 151 -3.67 9.21 -0.07
CA TYR A 151 -5.06 8.77 -0.15
C TYR A 151 -5.18 7.29 0.23
N ALA A 152 -6.19 6.89 1.00
CA ALA A 152 -6.50 5.50 1.32
C ALA A 152 -7.99 5.31 1.67
N ASP A 153 -8.62 4.14 1.45
CA ASP A 153 -8.18 3.04 0.61
C ASP A 153 -8.75 3.25 -0.81
N CYS A 154 -7.97 2.94 -1.82
CA CYS A 154 -8.38 3.21 -3.20
C CYS A 154 -8.45 1.94 -4.09
N VAL A 155 -8.08 0.73 -3.55
CA VAL A 155 -7.98 -0.51 -4.36
C VAL A 155 -8.46 -1.78 -3.67
N VAL A 156 -8.36 -1.92 -2.34
CA VAL A 156 -8.45 -3.23 -1.67
C VAL A 156 -9.80 -3.48 -1.00
N ASN A 157 -10.29 -2.54 -0.18
CA ASN A 157 -11.46 -2.77 0.68
C ASN A 157 -12.71 -2.07 0.17
N PRO A 158 -13.70 -2.82 -0.39
CA PRO A 158 -14.86 -2.20 -1.03
C PRO A 158 -15.70 -1.33 -0.09
N ASN A 159 -16.00 -1.84 1.09
CA ASN A 159 -16.81 -1.12 2.08
C ASN A 159 -16.35 -1.51 3.50
N PRO A 160 -15.26 -0.90 4.00
CA PRO A 160 -14.77 -1.18 5.34
C PRO A 160 -15.80 -0.74 6.40
N ASN A 161 -15.93 -1.54 7.46
CA ASN A 161 -16.66 -1.12 8.64
C ASN A 161 -15.85 -0.08 9.45
N ALA A 162 -16.39 0.43 10.55
CA ALA A 162 -15.73 1.48 11.34
C ALA A 162 -14.36 1.03 11.89
N GLU A 163 -14.24 -0.21 12.38
CA GLU A 163 -12.99 -0.76 12.91
C GLU A 163 -11.95 -0.95 11.80
N GLU A 164 -12.36 -1.46 10.65
CA GLU A 164 -11.50 -1.62 9.46
C GLU A 164 -11.01 -0.26 8.95
N LEU A 165 -11.91 0.74 8.89
CA LEU A 165 -11.57 2.09 8.46
C LEU A 165 -10.58 2.77 9.42
N ALA A 166 -10.73 2.56 10.72
CA ALA A 166 -9.77 3.03 11.73
C ALA A 166 -8.38 2.38 11.55
N ASN A 167 -8.32 1.08 11.25
CA ASN A 167 -7.05 0.39 10.97
C ASN A 167 -6.40 0.90 9.67
N ILE A 168 -7.17 1.14 8.61
CA ILE A 168 -6.69 1.79 7.37
C ILE A 168 -6.07 3.15 7.70
N THR A 169 -6.73 3.93 8.56
CA THR A 169 -6.27 5.26 8.98
C THR A 169 -4.89 5.22 9.63
N VAL A 170 -4.71 4.35 10.61
CA VAL A 170 -3.43 4.21 11.34
C VAL A 170 -2.32 3.73 10.41
N ALA A 171 -2.61 2.71 9.57
CA ALA A 171 -1.66 2.20 8.59
C ALA A 171 -1.24 3.27 7.57
N THR A 172 -2.19 4.13 7.14
CA THR A 172 -1.91 5.20 6.16
C THR A 172 -1.04 6.31 6.76
N ALA A 173 -1.27 6.67 8.02
CA ALA A 173 -0.42 7.63 8.72
C ALA A 173 1.03 7.10 8.87
N ASP A 174 1.20 5.80 9.14
CA ASP A 174 2.52 5.17 9.19
C ASP A 174 3.21 5.16 7.82
N THR A 175 2.47 4.83 6.76
CA THR A 175 2.97 4.93 5.36
C THR A 175 3.39 6.35 5.01
N ALA A 176 2.61 7.37 5.40
CA ALA A 176 2.94 8.77 5.18
C ALA A 176 4.26 9.17 5.88
N ARG A 177 4.50 8.70 7.09
CA ARG A 177 5.77 8.94 7.81
C ARG A 177 6.94 8.22 7.16
N ARG A 178 6.85 6.92 6.97
CA ARG A 178 7.99 6.06 6.61
C ARG A 178 8.37 6.19 5.15
N LEU A 179 7.38 6.18 4.26
CA LEU A 179 7.62 6.19 2.82
C LEU A 179 7.65 7.59 2.24
N CYS A 180 6.72 8.47 2.68
CA CYS A 180 6.64 9.83 2.15
C CYS A 180 7.52 10.83 2.90
N GLY A 181 8.03 10.49 4.10
CA GLY A 181 8.82 11.39 4.92
C GLY A 181 8.01 12.56 5.49
N ILE A 182 6.69 12.40 5.63
CA ILE A 182 5.81 13.39 6.28
C ILE A 182 6.02 13.24 7.78
N ALA A 183 6.70 14.19 8.40
CA ALA A 183 7.02 14.13 9.83
C ALA A 183 5.75 14.16 10.70
N GLU A 184 4.77 14.97 10.30
CA GLU A 184 3.48 15.15 10.98
C GLU A 184 2.32 14.81 10.05
N PRO A 185 1.86 13.54 10.00
CA PRO A 185 0.64 13.19 9.30
C PRO A 185 -0.57 13.86 9.95
N ARG A 186 -1.32 14.61 9.18
CA ARG A 186 -2.58 15.26 9.55
C ARG A 186 -3.70 14.57 8.78
N VAL A 187 -4.40 13.66 9.47
CA VAL A 187 -5.32 12.71 8.85
C VAL A 187 -6.76 13.24 8.90
N ALA A 188 -7.38 13.38 7.75
CA ALA A 188 -8.80 13.68 7.63
C ALA A 188 -9.59 12.41 7.26
N MET A 189 -10.56 12.06 8.11
CA MET A 189 -11.55 11.01 7.84
C MET A 189 -12.69 11.62 7.02
N LEU A 190 -12.77 11.23 5.74
CA LEU A 190 -13.64 11.89 4.77
C LEU A 190 -15.08 11.40 4.81
N SER A 191 -15.99 12.34 4.62
CA SER A 191 -17.42 12.11 4.49
C SER A 191 -18.05 13.22 3.63
N PHE A 192 -19.32 13.06 3.25
CA PHE A 192 -20.14 14.16 2.72
C PHE A 192 -20.65 15.11 3.82
N SER A 193 -20.36 14.84 5.09
CA SER A 193 -20.68 15.65 6.27
C SER A 193 -19.41 16.24 6.89
N THR A 194 -19.53 17.39 7.53
CA THR A 194 -18.51 18.02 8.38
C THR A 194 -19.11 18.32 9.75
N LYS A 195 -18.55 17.73 10.81
CA LYS A 195 -18.88 18.01 12.22
C LYS A 195 -20.40 18.09 12.49
N GLY A 196 -21.13 17.09 12.01
CA GLY A 196 -22.56 16.96 12.27
C GLY A 196 -23.46 17.70 11.28
N SER A 197 -22.94 18.17 10.14
CA SER A 197 -23.77 18.87 9.15
C SER A 197 -24.82 17.96 8.48
N ALA A 198 -24.66 16.63 8.55
CA ALA A 198 -25.63 15.65 8.10
C ALA A 198 -25.80 14.51 9.12
N ASN A 199 -26.97 13.86 9.08
CA ASN A 199 -27.28 12.70 9.91
C ASN A 199 -27.62 11.51 9.00
N HIS A 200 -26.76 10.49 8.98
CA HIS A 200 -26.91 9.31 8.13
C HIS A 200 -25.95 8.19 8.60
N ALA A 201 -26.34 6.94 8.45
CA ALA A 201 -25.52 5.78 8.84
C ALA A 201 -24.10 5.77 8.23
N LEU A 202 -23.93 6.29 7.01
CA LEU A 202 -22.61 6.44 6.39
C LEU A 202 -21.73 7.49 7.11
N VAL A 203 -22.34 8.50 7.70
CA VAL A 203 -21.66 9.52 8.51
C VAL A 203 -21.28 8.93 9.87
N ASP A 204 -22.21 8.19 10.50
CA ASP A 204 -22.01 7.56 11.80
C ASP A 204 -20.82 6.56 11.74
N LYS A 205 -20.72 5.80 10.65
CA LYS A 205 -19.56 4.91 10.40
C LYS A 205 -18.22 5.66 10.46
N VAL A 206 -18.14 6.84 9.85
CA VAL A 206 -16.90 7.63 9.82
C VAL A 206 -16.59 8.24 11.19
N ARG A 207 -17.61 8.70 11.93
CA ARG A 207 -17.44 9.18 13.32
C ARG A 207 -16.92 8.09 14.23
N GLU A 208 -17.58 6.92 14.22
CA GLU A 208 -17.15 5.75 14.99
C GLU A 208 -15.73 5.35 14.63
N ALA A 209 -15.39 5.31 13.33
CA ALA A 209 -14.03 5.03 12.87
C ALA A 209 -13.01 6.05 13.39
N THR A 210 -13.39 7.32 13.46
CA THR A 210 -12.53 8.39 13.99
C THR A 210 -12.25 8.19 15.49
N GLU A 211 -13.27 7.85 16.27
CA GLU A 211 -13.13 7.56 17.71
C GLU A 211 -12.23 6.33 17.97
N ILE A 212 -12.44 5.26 17.18
CA ILE A 212 -11.60 4.05 17.27
C ILE A 212 -10.15 4.37 16.88
N ALA A 213 -9.93 5.14 15.80
CA ALA A 213 -8.59 5.51 15.37
C ALA A 213 -7.85 6.38 16.40
N HIS A 214 -8.55 7.29 17.08
CA HIS A 214 -7.98 8.02 18.22
C HIS A 214 -7.56 7.09 19.37
N SER A 215 -8.36 6.05 19.63
CA SER A 215 -8.02 5.07 20.67
C SER A 215 -6.81 4.21 20.28
N LEU A 216 -6.66 3.88 18.98
CA LEU A 216 -5.53 3.11 18.47
C LEU A 216 -4.24 3.91 18.36
N ALA A 217 -4.33 5.21 18.10
CA ALA A 217 -3.21 6.11 17.90
C ALA A 217 -3.45 7.49 18.54
N PRO A 218 -3.38 7.59 19.89
CA PRO A 218 -3.74 8.81 20.63
C PRO A 218 -2.92 10.05 20.24
N ASP A 219 -1.68 9.86 19.82
CA ASP A 219 -0.76 10.95 19.43
C ASP A 219 -0.87 11.36 17.96
N LEU A 220 -1.76 10.70 17.18
CA LEU A 220 -1.95 11.01 15.78
C LEU A 220 -2.84 12.25 15.63
N LEU A 221 -2.39 13.25 14.87
CA LEU A 221 -3.25 14.34 14.44
C LEU A 221 -4.30 13.81 13.45
N LEU A 222 -5.48 13.60 13.95
CA LEU A 222 -6.59 12.97 13.24
C LEU A 222 -7.88 13.72 13.55
N ASP A 223 -8.72 13.91 12.55
CA ASP A 223 -10.06 14.45 12.74
C ASP A 223 -11.06 13.94 11.68
N GLY A 224 -12.32 13.93 12.04
CA GLY A 224 -13.45 13.46 11.21
C GLY A 224 -14.77 13.60 11.96
N GLU A 225 -15.89 13.51 11.29
CA GLU A 225 -15.96 13.44 9.83
C GLU A 225 -15.76 14.83 9.20
N LEU A 226 -15.07 14.87 8.06
CA LEU A 226 -14.81 16.10 7.31
C LEU A 226 -15.16 15.92 5.83
N GLN A 227 -15.76 16.95 5.23
CA GLN A 227 -15.86 17.05 3.78
C GLN A 227 -14.47 17.32 3.19
N PHE A 228 -14.27 16.94 1.92
CA PHE A 228 -13.00 17.08 1.23
C PHE A 228 -12.49 18.54 1.18
N ASP A 229 -13.37 19.49 0.91
CA ASP A 229 -13.07 20.92 0.91
C ASP A 229 -12.70 21.42 2.31
N ALA A 230 -13.43 21.00 3.35
CA ALA A 230 -13.13 21.34 4.73
C ALA A 230 -11.80 20.74 5.20
N ALA A 231 -11.39 19.59 4.69
CA ALA A 231 -10.10 18.96 5.03
C ALA A 231 -8.89 19.73 4.45
N LEU A 232 -9.03 20.37 3.28
CA LEU A 232 -7.91 20.93 2.52
C LEU A 232 -7.89 22.44 2.40
N VAL A 233 -9.05 23.12 2.49
CA VAL A 233 -9.17 24.56 2.24
C VAL A 233 -9.33 25.31 3.54
N PRO A 234 -8.35 26.15 3.95
CA PRO A 234 -8.36 26.84 5.25
C PRO A 234 -9.60 27.69 5.49
N GLU A 235 -10.10 28.40 4.47
CA GLU A 235 -11.26 29.26 4.56
C GLU A 235 -12.54 28.44 4.81
N VAL A 236 -12.66 27.27 4.21
CA VAL A 236 -13.78 26.35 4.42
C VAL A 236 -13.70 25.73 5.81
N ALA A 237 -12.52 25.34 6.23
CA ALA A 237 -12.26 24.81 7.57
C ALA A 237 -12.64 25.81 8.68
N ALA A 238 -12.29 27.07 8.51
CA ALA A 238 -12.62 28.13 9.46
C ALA A 238 -14.14 28.31 9.65
N GLN A 239 -14.94 28.01 8.61
CA GLN A 239 -16.40 28.09 8.67
C GLN A 239 -17.08 26.83 9.19
N LYS A 240 -16.58 25.64 8.75
CA LYS A 240 -17.29 24.38 8.96
C LYS A 240 -16.69 23.49 10.08
N ALA A 241 -15.41 23.67 10.43
CA ALA A 241 -14.68 22.81 11.36
C ALA A 241 -13.76 23.60 12.31
N MET A 242 -14.31 24.69 12.87
CA MET A 242 -13.57 25.56 13.81
C MET A 242 -12.99 24.73 14.97
N GLY A 243 -11.71 24.92 15.26
CA GLY A 243 -11.00 24.23 16.33
C GLY A 243 -10.48 22.83 15.96
N SER A 244 -10.71 22.36 14.74
CA SER A 244 -10.13 21.10 14.25
C SER A 244 -8.60 21.20 14.14
N PRO A 245 -7.85 20.22 14.65
CA PRO A 245 -6.38 20.21 14.52
C PRO A 245 -5.91 19.84 13.12
N VAL A 246 -6.82 19.43 12.21
CA VAL A 246 -6.52 18.87 10.88
C VAL A 246 -7.16 19.65 9.76
N ALA A 247 -8.41 20.12 9.93
CA ALA A 247 -9.17 20.77 8.87
C ALA A 247 -8.40 21.96 8.27
N GLY A 248 -8.48 22.09 6.94
CA GLY A 248 -7.79 23.12 6.16
C GLY A 248 -6.30 22.87 5.91
N ARG A 249 -5.73 21.79 6.48
CA ARG A 249 -4.29 21.48 6.37
C ARG A 249 -3.98 19.99 6.34
N ALA A 250 -4.96 19.15 6.02
CA ALA A 250 -4.76 17.70 5.93
C ALA A 250 -3.72 17.34 4.85
N ASN A 251 -2.89 16.32 5.12
CA ASN A 251 -1.96 15.73 4.17
C ASN A 251 -2.19 14.24 3.97
N VAL A 252 -3.09 13.63 4.78
CA VAL A 252 -3.57 12.26 4.63
C VAL A 252 -5.09 12.27 4.57
N LEU A 253 -5.67 11.67 3.53
CA LEU A 253 -7.11 11.63 3.27
C LEU A 253 -7.59 10.19 3.24
N VAL A 254 -8.43 9.81 4.21
CA VAL A 254 -9.01 8.48 4.30
C VAL A 254 -10.45 8.52 3.82
N PHE A 255 -10.71 7.79 2.74
CA PHE A 255 -12.01 7.71 2.09
C PHE A 255 -12.92 6.67 2.77
N PRO A 256 -14.23 6.91 2.89
CA PRO A 256 -15.13 6.04 3.64
C PRO A 256 -15.40 4.69 2.96
N ASP A 257 -15.14 4.59 1.67
CA ASP A 257 -15.31 3.39 0.85
C ASP A 257 -14.43 3.42 -0.39
N LEU A 258 -14.31 2.25 -1.05
CA LEU A 258 -13.48 2.09 -2.23
C LEU A 258 -13.95 2.93 -3.42
N GLN A 259 -15.27 3.12 -3.60
CA GLN A 259 -15.79 3.89 -4.73
C GLN A 259 -15.32 5.32 -4.65
N SER A 260 -15.48 5.96 -3.50
CA SER A 260 -15.06 7.34 -3.27
C SER A 260 -13.54 7.50 -3.40
N GLY A 261 -12.74 6.59 -2.84
CA GLY A 261 -11.28 6.61 -2.96
C GLY A 261 -10.80 6.38 -4.39
N ASN A 262 -11.33 5.36 -5.06
CA ASN A 262 -10.95 5.00 -6.43
C ASN A 262 -11.33 6.10 -7.45
N ILE A 263 -12.51 6.69 -7.32
CA ILE A 263 -12.94 7.82 -8.16
C ILE A 263 -12.09 9.06 -7.82
N GLY A 264 -11.91 9.35 -6.54
CA GLY A 264 -11.19 10.53 -6.05
C GLY A 264 -9.75 10.61 -6.56
N TYR A 265 -8.97 9.52 -6.43
CA TYR A 265 -7.58 9.54 -6.91
C TYR A 265 -7.50 9.70 -8.43
N LYS A 266 -8.40 9.07 -9.18
CA LYS A 266 -8.43 9.20 -10.66
C LYS A 266 -8.77 10.61 -11.12
N ILE A 267 -9.73 11.26 -10.45
CA ILE A 267 -10.05 12.69 -10.71
C ILE A 267 -8.83 13.54 -10.44
N THR A 268 -8.20 13.39 -9.28
CA THR A 268 -7.01 14.14 -8.90
C THR A 268 -5.87 13.90 -9.88
N GLN A 269 -5.65 12.67 -10.33
CA GLN A 269 -4.63 12.33 -11.31
C GLN A 269 -4.94 12.90 -12.69
N ARG A 270 -6.15 12.62 -13.23
CA ARG A 270 -6.47 12.89 -14.64
C ARG A 270 -6.85 14.35 -14.90
N LEU A 271 -7.63 14.96 -14.00
CA LEU A 271 -8.06 16.35 -14.12
C LEU A 271 -7.16 17.31 -13.33
N GLY A 272 -6.71 16.90 -12.15
CA GLY A 272 -5.81 17.70 -11.32
C GLY A 272 -4.34 17.67 -11.73
N GLY A 273 -3.95 16.80 -12.68
CA GLY A 273 -2.58 16.70 -13.15
C GLY A 273 -1.59 16.13 -12.14
N ALA A 274 -2.07 15.48 -11.08
CA ALA A 274 -1.22 14.86 -10.09
C ALA A 274 -0.53 13.61 -10.66
N SER A 275 0.75 13.42 -10.34
CA SER A 275 1.39 12.11 -10.46
C SER A 275 1.05 11.28 -9.23
N CYS A 276 0.91 9.96 -9.42
CA CYS A 276 0.62 9.07 -8.30
C CYS A 276 1.24 7.69 -8.50
N PHE A 277 1.56 7.04 -7.41
CA PHE A 277 1.80 5.60 -7.39
C PHE A 277 1.23 4.99 -6.10
N ALA A 278 0.96 3.68 -6.15
CA ALA A 278 0.32 2.98 -5.06
C ALA A 278 1.27 2.02 -4.36
N VAL A 279 1.05 1.82 -3.06
CA VAL A 279 1.66 0.75 -2.28
C VAL A 279 0.60 0.03 -1.45
N LEU A 280 0.82 -1.24 -1.17
CA LEU A 280 0.06 -1.97 -0.17
C LEU A 280 0.64 -1.71 1.23
N GLN A 281 -0.23 -1.74 2.21
CA GLN A 281 0.11 -1.53 3.62
C GLN A 281 -0.63 -2.53 4.51
N GLY A 282 -0.11 -2.77 5.71
CA GLY A 282 -0.69 -3.71 6.65
C GLY A 282 -0.21 -5.15 6.50
N LEU A 283 0.62 -5.49 5.50
CA LEU A 283 1.28 -6.80 5.38
C LEU A 283 2.50 -6.90 6.31
N ALA A 284 2.77 -8.11 6.83
CA ALA A 284 3.92 -8.37 7.70
C ALA A 284 5.28 -8.25 6.98
N LYS A 285 5.29 -8.29 5.66
CA LYS A 285 6.45 -8.06 4.78
C LYS A 285 6.01 -7.27 3.56
N PRO A 286 6.88 -6.43 2.96
CA PRO A 286 6.50 -5.60 1.82
C PRO A 286 6.20 -6.44 0.58
N CYS A 287 4.96 -6.39 0.16
CA CYS A 287 4.52 -6.97 -1.11
C CYS A 287 3.59 -5.95 -1.77
N ASN A 288 3.88 -5.56 -3.00
CA ASN A 288 3.13 -4.53 -3.71
C ASN A 288 2.55 -5.04 -5.03
N ASP A 289 1.37 -4.54 -5.34
CA ASP A 289 0.61 -4.84 -6.55
C ASP A 289 0.73 -3.70 -7.56
N LEU A 290 0.79 -4.06 -8.83
CA LEU A 290 0.84 -3.16 -9.98
C LEU A 290 -0.49 -3.21 -10.75
N SER A 291 -0.77 -2.16 -11.50
CA SER A 291 -1.79 -2.24 -12.54
C SER A 291 -1.24 -3.02 -13.74
N ARG A 292 -2.07 -3.86 -14.38
CA ARG A 292 -1.73 -4.54 -15.64
C ARG A 292 -1.35 -3.61 -16.79
N GLY A 293 -1.77 -2.34 -16.70
CA GLY A 293 -1.37 -1.28 -17.61
C GLY A 293 -0.12 -0.49 -17.19
N CYS A 294 0.66 -0.98 -16.23
CA CYS A 294 1.88 -0.30 -15.76
C CYS A 294 2.95 -0.24 -16.85
N SER A 295 3.77 0.79 -16.79
CA SER A 295 5.01 0.91 -17.57
C SER A 295 6.18 0.23 -16.85
N ALA A 296 7.30 0.03 -17.53
CA ALA A 296 8.52 -0.44 -16.89
C ALA A 296 9.01 0.54 -15.79
N ASP A 297 8.83 1.84 -15.96
CA ASP A 297 9.19 2.84 -14.94
C ASP A 297 8.28 2.76 -13.70
N ASP A 298 7.00 2.43 -13.86
CA ASP A 298 6.11 2.16 -12.72
C ASP A 298 6.59 0.96 -11.90
N ILE A 299 7.07 -0.10 -12.58
CA ILE A 299 7.66 -1.27 -11.90
C ILE A 299 8.92 -0.85 -11.13
N VAL A 300 9.84 -0.09 -11.76
CA VAL A 300 11.05 0.44 -11.11
C VAL A 300 10.70 1.25 -9.85
N ASN A 301 9.70 2.13 -9.95
CA ASN A 301 9.27 2.97 -8.83
C ASN A 301 8.67 2.14 -7.69
N THR A 302 7.86 1.12 -8.02
CA THR A 302 7.26 0.23 -7.03
C THR A 302 8.31 -0.65 -6.36
N VAL A 303 9.32 -1.14 -7.10
CA VAL A 303 10.47 -1.86 -6.53
C VAL A 303 11.24 -0.97 -5.54
N ALA A 304 11.51 0.28 -5.90
CA ALA A 304 12.18 1.22 -5.00
C ALA A 304 11.35 1.48 -3.73
N ALA A 305 10.03 1.67 -3.86
CA ALA A 305 9.13 1.85 -2.73
C ALA A 305 9.09 0.60 -1.81
N THR A 306 9.03 -0.59 -2.42
CA THR A 306 9.05 -1.88 -1.70
C THR A 306 10.36 -2.05 -0.92
N ALA A 307 11.49 -1.68 -1.51
CA ALA A 307 12.79 -1.71 -0.84
C ALA A 307 12.80 -0.78 0.39
N VAL A 308 12.26 0.44 0.26
CA VAL A 308 12.15 1.39 1.38
C VAL A 308 11.22 0.89 2.48
N GLN A 309 10.08 0.27 2.15
CA GLN A 309 9.21 -0.37 3.14
C GLN A 309 9.94 -1.47 3.92
N GLY A 310 10.81 -2.24 3.27
CA GLY A 310 11.61 -3.31 3.89
C GLY A 310 12.73 -2.83 4.83
N VAL A 311 13.06 -1.54 4.85
CA VAL A 311 14.07 -0.98 5.79
C VAL A 311 13.53 -0.89 7.21
N HIS A 312 12.22 -0.83 7.39
CA HIS A 312 11.57 -0.51 8.67
C HIS A 312 10.84 -1.70 9.30
N LEU A 313 11.04 -2.89 8.75
CA LEU A 313 10.58 -4.17 9.27
C LEU A 313 11.79 -4.98 9.81
#